data_9eb5c226753a9e15586d04371c8e2666
#
_entry.id   9eb5c226753a9e15586d04371c8e2666
#
_cell.length_a   1.000
_cell.length_b   1.000
_cell.length_c   1.000
_cell.angle_alpha   90.00
_cell.angle_beta   90.00
_cell.angle_gamma   90.00
#
_symmetry.space_group_name_H-M   'P 1'
#
loop_
_entity.id
_entity.type
_entity.pdbx_description
1 polymer ?
#
loop_
_entity_poly.entity_id
_entity_poly.type
_entity_poly.pdbx_seq_one_letter_code
_entity_poly.pdbx_strand_id
1 'polypeptide(L)'
;SNIITLIIIFFFSFFINYYYSSFGVFLIDTFFHYDSAARILQGEFPIRDFWIVSGLVIDLIQSLFFKFFGVNWFAYIFHSSISNFLISLIIYHYFQSIKINKINSLLFTCCFSTLAYTVSGTPFVDHHAIFFLLASTVLIIKAIDSEKNYLWFFIVLFFFLSFLTKQVP
;
A
#
# COMPACT_ATOMS: atom_id res chain seq x y z
N SER A 1 -1.82 8.65 19.65
CA SER A 1 -2.07 9.62 18.55
C SER A 1 -3.40 10.29 18.82
N ASN A 2 -3.47 11.60 18.61
CA ASN A 2 -4.75 12.30 18.75
C ASN A 2 -5.65 11.90 17.56
N ILE A 3 -6.91 11.59 17.81
CA ILE A 3 -7.91 11.25 16.77
C ILE A 3 -7.90 12.27 15.64
N ILE A 4 -7.76 13.56 15.96
CA ILE A 4 -7.68 14.64 14.97
C ILE A 4 -6.52 14.42 13.99
N THR A 5 -5.34 14.03 14.46
CA THR A 5 -4.18 13.76 13.59
C THR A 5 -4.47 12.59 12.63
N LEU A 6 -5.09 11.52 13.13
CA LEU A 6 -5.47 10.38 12.29
C LEU A 6 -6.50 10.77 11.23
N ILE A 7 -7.48 11.58 11.60
CA ILE A 7 -8.48 12.13 10.68
C ILE A 7 -7.81 12.96 9.59
N ILE A 8 -6.87 13.85 9.94
CA ILE A 8 -6.15 14.67 8.96
C ILE A 8 -5.34 13.78 8.01
N ILE A 9 -4.59 12.80 8.52
CA ILE A 9 -3.82 11.88 7.69
C ILE A 9 -4.76 11.11 6.75
N PHE A 10 -5.89 10.59 7.26
CA PHE A 10 -6.86 9.87 6.45
C PHE A 10 -7.39 10.74 5.31
N PHE A 11 -7.99 11.89 5.64
CA PHE A 11 -8.59 12.75 4.62
C PHE A 11 -7.55 13.23 3.61
N PHE A 12 -6.39 13.65 4.06
CA PHE A 12 -5.37 14.16 3.15
C PHE A 12 -4.83 13.05 2.25
N SER A 13 -4.31 11.95 2.80
CA SER A 13 -3.65 10.90 2.01
C SER A 13 -4.61 10.11 1.13
N PHE A 14 -5.83 9.86 1.60
CA PHE A 14 -6.85 9.17 0.82
C PHE A 14 -7.32 10.03 -0.35
N PHE A 15 -7.78 11.25 -0.06
CA PHE A 15 -8.38 12.09 -1.09
C PHE A 15 -7.38 12.67 -2.08
N ILE A 16 -6.12 12.89 -1.70
CA ILE A 16 -5.12 13.32 -2.65
C ILE A 16 -4.87 12.25 -3.70
N ASN A 17 -4.75 10.97 -3.29
CA ASN A 17 -4.61 9.88 -4.25
C ASN A 17 -5.87 9.70 -5.10
N TYR A 18 -7.04 9.73 -4.47
CA TYR A 18 -8.33 9.62 -5.17
C TYR A 18 -8.50 10.71 -6.24
N TYR A 19 -8.09 11.94 -5.93
CA TYR A 19 -8.12 13.06 -6.87
C TYR A 19 -7.16 12.84 -8.04
N TYR A 20 -5.89 12.53 -7.76
CA TYR A 20 -4.88 12.33 -8.80
C TYR A 20 -5.16 11.12 -9.70
N SER A 21 -5.79 10.08 -9.20
CA SER A 21 -6.17 8.90 -10.00
C SER A 21 -7.14 9.19 -11.15
N SER A 22 -7.76 10.38 -11.17
CA SER A 22 -8.64 10.82 -12.26
C SER A 22 -7.93 11.58 -13.37
N PHE A 23 -6.64 11.94 -13.21
CA PHE A 23 -5.91 12.74 -14.22
C PHE A 23 -5.13 11.93 -15.23
N GLY A 24 -4.79 10.68 -14.93
CA GLY A 24 -4.02 9.86 -15.83
C GLY A 24 -3.67 8.51 -15.25
N VAL A 25 -3.16 7.65 -16.11
CA VAL A 25 -2.76 6.28 -15.75
C VAL A 25 -1.50 5.90 -16.52
N PHE A 26 -0.69 5.04 -15.94
CA PHE A 26 0.35 4.31 -16.66
C PHE A 26 -0.32 3.20 -17.47
N LEU A 27 -0.50 3.41 -18.76
CA LEU A 27 -1.38 2.60 -19.61
C LEU A 27 -1.17 1.09 -19.46
N ILE A 28 0.07 0.61 -19.55
CA ILE A 28 0.37 -0.83 -19.48
C ILE A 28 0.27 -1.32 -18.04
N ASP A 29 1.00 -0.71 -17.12
CA ASP A 29 1.13 -1.19 -15.74
C ASP A 29 -0.20 -1.16 -14.98
N THR A 30 -0.99 -0.10 -15.20
CA THR A 30 -2.31 0.04 -14.57
C THR A 30 -3.26 -1.08 -15.01
N PHE A 31 -3.41 -1.27 -16.31
CA PHE A 31 -4.38 -2.26 -16.80
C PHE A 31 -3.92 -3.70 -16.63
N PHE A 32 -2.63 -3.91 -16.47
CA PHE A 32 -2.09 -5.24 -16.17
C PHE A 32 -2.62 -5.79 -14.85
N HIS A 33 -2.49 -5.03 -13.77
CA HIS A 33 -2.99 -5.42 -12.45
C HIS A 33 -4.53 -5.44 -12.39
N TYR A 34 -5.19 -4.57 -13.15
CA TYR A 34 -6.64 -4.58 -13.27
C TYR A 34 -7.15 -5.89 -13.91
N ASP A 35 -6.58 -6.29 -15.03
CA ASP A 35 -6.96 -7.52 -15.74
C ASP A 35 -6.62 -8.76 -14.91
N SER A 36 -5.41 -8.87 -14.39
CA SER A 36 -4.98 -9.98 -13.54
C SER A 36 -5.90 -10.20 -12.35
N ALA A 37 -6.28 -9.13 -11.65
CA ALA A 37 -7.17 -9.21 -10.51
C ALA A 37 -8.61 -9.64 -10.91
N ALA A 38 -9.10 -9.19 -12.07
CA ALA A 38 -10.40 -9.60 -12.57
C ALA A 38 -10.41 -11.09 -12.96
N ARG A 39 -9.35 -11.61 -13.58
CA ARG A 39 -9.17 -13.03 -13.91
C ARG A 39 -9.13 -13.91 -12.67
N ILE A 40 -8.38 -13.49 -11.63
CA ILE A 40 -8.35 -14.19 -10.34
C ILE A 40 -9.76 -14.29 -9.74
N LEU A 41 -10.54 -13.22 -9.81
CA LEU A 41 -11.92 -13.24 -9.31
C LEU A 41 -12.82 -14.22 -10.10
N GLN A 42 -12.53 -14.46 -11.38
CA GLN A 42 -13.22 -15.44 -12.22
C GLN A 42 -12.76 -16.89 -11.97
N GLY A 43 -11.77 -17.09 -11.11
CA GLY A 43 -11.25 -18.42 -10.74
C GLY A 43 -10.06 -18.88 -11.59
N GLU A 44 -9.50 -18.00 -12.41
CA GLU A 44 -8.26 -18.30 -13.13
C GLU A 44 -7.06 -18.23 -12.18
N PHE A 45 -6.10 -19.15 -12.38
CA PHE A 45 -4.88 -19.21 -11.56
C PHE A 45 -3.71 -18.52 -12.26
N PRO A 46 -3.09 -17.53 -11.60
CA PRO A 46 -1.88 -16.89 -12.12
C PRO A 46 -0.78 -17.92 -12.43
N ILE A 47 0.01 -17.64 -13.46
CA ILE A 47 1.08 -18.50 -13.99
C ILE A 47 0.55 -19.75 -14.74
N ARG A 48 -0.52 -20.37 -14.26
CA ARG A 48 -1.13 -21.52 -14.93
C ARG A 48 -2.02 -21.11 -16.12
N ASP A 49 -2.93 -20.16 -15.88
CA ASP A 49 -3.98 -19.80 -16.85
C ASP A 49 -3.67 -18.50 -17.56
N PHE A 50 -2.86 -17.63 -16.96
CA PHE A 50 -2.40 -16.38 -17.55
C PHE A 50 -1.05 -15.94 -17.00
N TRP A 51 -0.34 -15.12 -17.76
CA TRP A 51 0.95 -14.56 -17.38
C TRP A 51 0.79 -13.39 -16.39
N ILE A 52 1.65 -13.35 -15.37
CA ILE A 52 1.81 -12.21 -14.46
C ILE A 52 3.19 -11.58 -14.66
N VAL A 53 3.24 -10.25 -14.70
CA VAL A 53 4.51 -9.50 -14.91
C VAL A 53 5.29 -9.32 -13.62
N SER A 54 4.59 -9.29 -12.49
CA SER A 54 5.16 -9.01 -11.17
C SER A 54 4.68 -10.06 -10.16
N GLY A 55 4.94 -9.79 -8.89
CA GLY A 55 4.47 -10.69 -7.83
C GLY A 55 2.94 -10.68 -7.67
N LEU A 56 2.44 -11.77 -7.14
CA LEU A 56 1.01 -12.10 -7.06
C LEU A 56 0.22 -11.26 -6.03
N VAL A 57 0.90 -10.70 -5.02
CA VAL A 57 0.22 -10.14 -3.83
C VAL A 57 -0.70 -8.97 -4.16
N ILE A 58 -0.26 -8.07 -5.03
CA ILE A 58 -1.06 -6.91 -5.42
C ILE A 58 -2.35 -7.32 -6.14
N ASP A 59 -2.27 -8.31 -7.03
CA ASP A 59 -3.40 -8.81 -7.81
C ASP A 59 -4.41 -9.54 -6.91
N LEU A 60 -3.92 -10.30 -5.93
CA LEU A 60 -4.78 -10.93 -4.91
C LEU A 60 -5.50 -9.89 -4.06
N ILE A 61 -4.79 -8.86 -3.58
CA ILE A 61 -5.43 -7.78 -2.80
C ILE A 61 -6.47 -7.08 -3.67
N GLN A 62 -6.13 -6.74 -4.92
CA GLN A 62 -7.07 -6.08 -5.83
C GLN A 62 -8.29 -6.96 -6.13
N SER A 63 -8.12 -8.26 -6.28
CA SER A 63 -9.24 -9.18 -6.50
C SER A 63 -10.23 -9.19 -5.34
N LEU A 64 -9.75 -9.01 -4.09
CA LEU A 64 -10.62 -8.83 -2.93
C LEU A 64 -11.43 -7.53 -3.01
N PHE A 65 -10.82 -6.42 -3.42
CA PHE A 65 -11.56 -5.17 -3.63
C PHE A 65 -12.61 -5.34 -4.74
N PHE A 66 -12.30 -6.02 -5.81
CA PHE A 66 -13.27 -6.33 -6.87
C PHE A 66 -14.40 -7.25 -6.40
N LYS A 67 -14.11 -8.18 -5.50
CA LYS A 67 -15.14 -9.04 -4.91
C LYS A 67 -16.17 -8.26 -4.09
N PHE A 68 -15.74 -7.22 -3.37
CA PHE A 68 -16.63 -6.44 -2.50
C PHE A 68 -17.32 -5.27 -3.22
N PHE A 69 -16.65 -4.65 -4.17
CA PHE A 69 -17.12 -3.40 -4.81
C PHE A 69 -17.43 -3.57 -6.31
N GLY A 70 -17.24 -4.78 -6.85
CA GLY A 70 -17.38 -5.04 -8.28
C GLY A 70 -16.14 -4.70 -9.10
N VAL A 71 -16.03 -5.26 -10.29
CA VAL A 71 -14.93 -4.99 -11.24
C VAL A 71 -15.20 -3.65 -11.91
N ASN A 72 -14.69 -2.58 -11.34
CA ASN A 72 -14.86 -1.22 -11.82
C ASN A 72 -13.70 -0.32 -11.38
N TRP A 73 -13.63 0.87 -12.00
CA TRP A 73 -12.57 1.84 -11.74
C TRP A 73 -12.58 2.37 -10.31
N PHE A 74 -13.75 2.54 -9.70
CA PHE A 74 -13.86 2.97 -8.31
C PHE A 74 -13.16 1.98 -7.36
N ALA A 75 -13.43 0.68 -7.48
CA ALA A 75 -12.79 -0.34 -6.64
C ALA A 75 -11.27 -0.35 -6.79
N TYR A 76 -10.78 -0.01 -8.00
CA TYR A 76 -9.37 0.04 -8.30
C TYR A 76 -8.67 1.22 -7.63
N ILE A 77 -9.19 2.44 -7.81
CA ILE A 77 -8.64 3.63 -7.16
C ILE A 77 -8.89 3.68 -5.65
N PHE A 78 -9.95 3.03 -5.19
CA PHE A 78 -10.23 2.90 -3.77
C PHE A 78 -9.13 2.07 -3.07
N HIS A 79 -8.69 0.98 -3.68
CA HIS A 79 -7.57 0.18 -3.19
C HIS A 79 -6.28 1.03 -3.05
N SER A 80 -5.87 1.73 -4.09
CA SER A 80 -4.67 2.58 -4.01
C SER A 80 -4.81 3.72 -3.00
N SER A 81 -6.00 4.31 -2.86
CA SER A 81 -6.25 5.39 -1.91
C SER A 81 -6.19 4.91 -0.45
N ILE A 82 -6.75 3.72 -0.16
CA ILE A 82 -6.60 3.07 1.15
C ILE A 82 -5.14 2.72 1.41
N SER A 83 -4.43 2.20 0.41
CA SER A 83 -3.01 1.87 0.52
C SER A 83 -2.16 3.12 0.80
N ASN A 84 -2.47 4.26 0.14
CA ASN A 84 -1.80 5.53 0.41
C ASN A 84 -2.03 6.02 1.84
N PHE A 85 -3.24 5.85 2.36
CA PHE A 85 -3.52 6.14 3.76
C PHE A 85 -2.73 5.25 4.72
N LEU A 86 -2.71 3.94 4.48
CA LEU A 86 -2.03 2.98 5.34
C LEU A 86 -0.51 3.20 5.37
N ILE A 87 0.12 3.45 4.22
CA ILE A 87 1.56 3.75 4.18
C ILE A 87 1.86 5.08 4.87
N SER A 88 0.98 6.06 4.75
CA SER A 88 1.11 7.34 5.44
C SER A 88 1.03 7.18 6.97
N LEU A 89 0.16 6.29 7.47
CA LEU A 89 0.13 5.94 8.89
C LEU A 89 1.44 5.32 9.37
N ILE A 90 2.02 4.40 8.59
CA ILE A 90 3.30 3.76 8.91
C ILE A 90 4.39 4.83 9.01
N ILE A 91 4.46 5.73 8.05
CA ILE A 91 5.44 6.84 8.03
C ILE A 91 5.24 7.79 9.19
N TYR A 92 4.00 8.14 9.53
CA TYR A 92 3.71 8.96 10.70
C TYR A 92 4.23 8.29 11.99
N HIS A 93 3.94 7.01 12.17
CA HIS A 93 4.42 6.25 13.32
C HIS A 93 5.94 6.10 13.34
N TYR A 94 6.57 5.95 12.18
CA TYR A 94 8.03 5.97 12.07
C TYR A 94 8.62 7.29 12.57
N PHE A 95 8.12 8.43 12.12
CA PHE A 95 8.60 9.72 12.59
C PHE A 95 8.39 9.93 14.10
N GLN A 96 7.28 9.42 14.64
CA GLN A 96 7.08 9.46 16.11
C GLN A 96 8.07 8.56 16.85
N SER A 97 8.45 7.41 16.31
CA SER A 97 9.41 6.49 16.95
C SER A 97 10.82 7.07 17.03
N ILE A 98 11.21 7.87 16.04
CA ILE A 98 12.49 8.61 16.03
C ILE A 98 12.39 9.99 16.73
N LYS A 99 11.34 10.20 17.54
CA LYS A 99 11.15 11.38 18.41
C LYS A 99 10.99 12.71 17.66
N ILE A 100 10.57 12.71 16.41
CA ILE A 100 10.15 13.94 15.72
C ILE A 100 8.86 14.44 16.37
N ASN A 101 8.74 15.75 16.57
CA ASN A 101 7.53 16.34 17.15
C ASN A 101 6.30 16.10 16.27
N LYS A 102 5.10 16.12 16.88
CA LYS A 102 3.84 15.74 16.21
C LYS A 102 3.52 16.57 14.98
N ILE A 103 3.79 17.87 15.01
CA ILE A 103 3.48 18.79 13.90
C ILE A 103 4.38 18.47 12.70
N ASN A 104 5.68 18.36 12.92
CA ASN A 104 6.62 18.02 11.87
C ASN A 104 6.37 16.61 11.32
N SER A 105 6.07 15.64 12.19
CA SER A 105 5.69 14.29 11.75
C SER A 105 4.46 14.32 10.84
N LEU A 106 3.44 15.14 11.18
CA LEU A 106 2.26 15.30 10.34
C LEU A 106 2.60 15.94 9.00
N LEU A 107 3.37 17.04 9.00
CA LEU A 107 3.78 17.73 7.77
C LEU A 107 4.58 16.82 6.86
N PHE A 108 5.58 16.11 7.38
CA PHE A 108 6.38 15.18 6.57
C PHE A 108 5.55 14.01 6.05
N THR A 109 4.58 13.53 6.84
CA THR A 109 3.66 12.49 6.39
C THR A 109 2.77 12.99 5.25
N CYS A 110 2.25 14.20 5.33
CA CYS A 110 1.48 14.81 4.24
C CYS A 110 2.32 14.98 2.97
N CYS A 111 3.57 15.47 3.10
CA CYS A 111 4.50 15.54 1.96
C CYS A 111 4.78 14.15 1.36
N PHE A 112 5.03 13.15 2.20
CA PHE A 112 5.24 11.78 1.74
C PHE A 112 4.03 11.23 0.98
N SER A 113 2.82 11.44 1.49
CA SER A 113 1.59 10.93 0.87
C SER A 113 1.32 11.53 -0.52
N THR A 114 1.88 12.71 -0.84
CA THR A 114 1.81 13.27 -2.19
C THR A 114 2.79 12.63 -3.19
N LEU A 115 3.77 11.88 -2.70
CA LEU A 115 4.82 11.24 -3.51
C LEU A 115 4.70 9.71 -3.54
N ALA A 116 3.82 9.13 -2.71
CA ALA A 116 3.61 7.69 -2.64
C ALA A 116 2.69 7.21 -3.78
N TYR A 117 1.51 6.69 -3.47
CA TYR A 117 0.60 6.16 -4.49
C TYR A 117 0.06 7.21 -5.47
N THR A 118 0.05 8.48 -5.11
CA THR A 118 -0.42 9.57 -5.96
C THR A 118 0.36 9.70 -7.27
N VAL A 119 1.60 9.26 -7.31
CA VAL A 119 2.42 9.26 -8.55
C VAL A 119 1.80 8.37 -9.63
N SER A 120 1.25 7.22 -9.25
CA SER A 120 0.53 6.33 -10.18
C SER A 120 -0.99 6.53 -10.15
N GLY A 121 -1.53 6.99 -9.02
CA GLY A 121 -2.96 7.12 -8.76
C GLY A 121 -3.69 5.78 -8.61
N THR A 122 -3.09 4.69 -9.07
CA THR A 122 -3.63 3.33 -9.10
C THR A 122 -2.74 2.36 -8.33
N PRO A 123 -3.21 1.14 -7.99
CA PRO A 123 -2.35 0.13 -7.40
C PRO A 123 -1.13 -0.12 -8.27
N PHE A 124 0.05 -0.01 -7.67
CA PHE A 124 1.33 -0.15 -8.36
C PHE A 124 2.27 -1.03 -7.56
N VAL A 125 2.93 -1.96 -8.24
CA VAL A 125 3.72 -3.02 -7.60
C VAL A 125 4.85 -2.49 -6.73
N ASP A 126 5.56 -1.45 -7.18
CA ASP A 126 6.66 -0.86 -6.40
C ASP A 126 6.17 -0.24 -5.10
N HIS A 127 5.06 0.46 -5.15
CA HIS A 127 4.48 1.09 -3.97
C HIS A 127 4.00 0.04 -2.95
N HIS A 128 3.44 -1.08 -3.40
CA HIS A 128 3.04 -2.17 -2.51
C HIS A 128 4.24 -2.89 -1.90
N ALA A 129 5.29 -3.13 -2.68
CA ALA A 129 6.53 -3.71 -2.16
C ALA A 129 7.15 -2.81 -1.08
N ILE A 130 7.24 -1.50 -1.35
CA ILE A 130 7.74 -0.50 -0.39
C ILE A 130 6.82 -0.42 0.84
N PHE A 131 5.50 -0.47 0.66
CA PHE A 131 4.53 -0.48 1.77
C PHE A 131 4.83 -1.61 2.76
N PHE A 132 4.96 -2.83 2.30
CA PHE A 132 5.27 -3.97 3.16
C PHE A 132 6.67 -3.89 3.75
N LEU A 133 7.67 -3.42 2.99
CA LEU A 133 9.02 -3.24 3.49
C LEU A 133 9.08 -2.20 4.62
N LEU A 134 8.42 -1.06 4.46
CA LEU A 134 8.33 -0.03 5.50
C LEU A 134 7.58 -0.52 6.74
N ALA A 135 6.50 -1.29 6.56
CA ALA A 135 5.81 -1.92 7.69
C ALA A 135 6.75 -2.84 8.47
N SER A 136 7.52 -3.69 7.78
CA SER A 136 8.53 -4.55 8.41
C SER A 136 9.58 -3.72 9.16
N THR A 137 10.13 -2.67 8.53
CA THR A 137 11.16 -1.80 9.12
C THR A 137 10.67 -1.11 10.41
N VAL A 138 9.46 -0.56 10.40
CA VAL A 138 8.89 0.08 11.61
C VAL A 138 8.65 -0.94 12.72
N LEU A 139 8.25 -2.16 12.36
CA LEU A 139 8.08 -3.24 13.34
C LEU A 139 9.43 -3.70 13.93
N ILE A 140 10.52 -3.70 13.15
CA ILE A 140 11.87 -4.00 13.70
C ILE A 140 12.22 -3.01 14.80
N ILE A 141 12.06 -1.70 14.56
CA ILE A 141 12.33 -0.67 15.57
C ILE A 141 11.50 -0.94 16.83
N LYS A 142 10.19 -1.21 16.67
CA LYS A 142 9.32 -1.52 17.80
C LYS A 142 9.68 -2.82 18.52
N ALA A 143 10.15 -3.84 17.81
CA ALA A 143 10.51 -5.12 18.38
C ALA A 143 11.76 -5.00 19.26
N ILE A 144 12.75 -4.21 18.81
CA ILE A 144 13.98 -3.93 19.58
C ILE A 144 13.63 -3.18 20.86
N ASP A 145 12.75 -2.17 20.79
CA ASP A 145 12.39 -1.35 21.94
C ASP A 145 11.48 -2.05 22.97
N SER A 146 10.66 -3.01 22.53
CA SER A 146 9.58 -3.58 23.35
C SER A 146 9.80 -5.01 23.79
N GLU A 147 10.84 -5.70 23.30
CA GLU A 147 11.17 -7.11 23.56
C GLU A 147 10.00 -8.11 23.28
N LYS A 148 9.03 -7.72 22.46
CA LYS A 148 7.84 -8.52 22.17
C LYS A 148 8.08 -9.51 21.05
N ASN A 149 8.24 -10.78 21.38
CA ASN A 149 8.56 -11.85 20.42
C ASN A 149 7.57 -12.00 19.26
N TYR A 150 6.26 -11.73 19.46
CA TYR A 150 5.28 -11.85 18.39
C TYR A 150 5.50 -10.84 17.24
N LEU A 151 6.20 -9.73 17.49
CA LEU A 151 6.51 -8.75 16.45
C LEU A 151 7.44 -9.33 15.39
N TRP A 152 8.35 -10.24 15.76
CA TRP A 152 9.24 -10.90 14.82
C TRP A 152 8.48 -11.71 13.76
N PHE A 153 7.37 -12.35 14.14
CA PHE A 153 6.50 -13.03 13.17
C PHE A 153 5.97 -12.05 12.12
N PHE A 154 5.44 -10.89 12.52
CA PHE A 154 4.92 -9.90 11.58
C PHE A 154 6.01 -9.25 10.73
N ILE A 155 7.22 -9.06 11.28
CA ILE A 155 8.38 -8.57 10.53
C ILE A 155 8.68 -9.50 9.34
N VAL A 156 8.82 -10.79 9.63
CA VAL A 156 9.09 -11.80 8.59
C VAL A 156 7.93 -11.86 7.59
N LEU A 157 6.69 -11.83 8.06
CA LEU A 157 5.51 -11.87 7.20
C LEU A 157 5.49 -10.68 6.23
N PHE A 158 5.68 -9.45 6.72
CA PHE A 158 5.67 -8.26 5.85
C PHE A 158 6.87 -8.23 4.91
N PHE A 159 8.04 -8.64 5.37
CA PHE A 159 9.21 -8.77 4.49
C PHE A 159 8.95 -9.77 3.36
N PHE A 160 8.35 -10.92 3.68
CA PHE A 160 7.99 -11.94 2.70
C PHE A 160 6.91 -11.44 1.73
N LEU A 161 5.88 -10.71 2.21
CA LEU A 161 4.88 -10.08 1.36
C LEU A 161 5.50 -9.04 0.41
N SER A 162 6.49 -8.27 0.87
CA SER A 162 7.23 -7.35 0.01
C SER A 162 7.94 -8.10 -1.13
N PHE A 163 8.65 -9.18 -0.80
CA PHE A 163 9.33 -10.02 -1.79
C PHE A 163 8.35 -10.68 -2.77
N LEU A 164 7.21 -11.20 -2.29
CA LEU A 164 6.18 -11.78 -3.14
C LEU A 164 5.45 -10.75 -4.00
N THR A 165 5.47 -9.47 -3.61
CA THR A 165 4.88 -8.39 -4.40
C THR A 165 5.79 -8.00 -5.56
N LYS A 166 7.09 -7.84 -5.29
CA LYS A 166 8.08 -7.55 -6.32
C LYS A 166 9.38 -8.23 -5.98
N GLN A 167 9.77 -9.13 -6.85
CA GLN A 167 11.10 -9.72 -6.83
C GLN A 167 12.05 -8.71 -7.48
N VAL A 168 12.77 -7.96 -6.66
CA VAL A 168 13.87 -7.13 -7.14
C VAL A 168 15.14 -7.94 -6.98
N PRO A 169 15.95 -8.07 -8.02
CA PRO A 169 17.26 -8.68 -7.90
C PRO A 169 18.20 -7.88 -6.99
#